data_58366f212dcc1371b87592aebdc2561b
#
_entry.id   58366f212dcc1371b87592aebdc2561b
#
_cell.length_a   1.000
_cell.length_b   1.000
_cell.length_c   1.000
_cell.angle_alpha   90.00
_cell.angle_beta   90.00
_cell.angle_gamma   90.00
#
_symmetry.space_group_name_H-M   'P 1'
#
loop_
_entity.id
_entity.type
_entity.pdbx_description
1 polymer ?
#
loop_
_entity_poly.entity_id
_entity_poly.type
_entity_poly.pdbx_seq_one_letter_code
_entity_poly.pdbx_strand_id
1 'polypeptide(L)'
;MKTICLYFQVHQPMRLKRYRFFNIGNDHYYYDDYLNESIMHKVANKCYLPANKLLLQLIKEYGTNFKVTFSISGIAMDQFRLYAPEVLDSFKKLAETGCVEFLAETYSHSLVAFKNDEEFRKQVELHTDRIKEFLNVEPKVFRGTELIYSDEIGAKVFDMGFPIVVTEGAKHIMGWKSSNFLYCNAINPKQKVLLRNYELSDDLAFRFSNQSWAEYPLTAEKYVGWISEALENGETANLFLDYETFGEHQSKESGIFDFLKHFPKEVLKKTSFKFATPSEIAEKLQPVSAVSVPHPISWADEERDLTAWLGNDLQEDAFNKLYSLTERIQKCEDKKILIDWKYLQSSDHFYYMSTKVFSDGEVHSYFNPFDSPYDAYINYMNILSDFIIRLNSAVPENQKDQELATLAAIIFDKNKQIEKYEAEILKLKKGPLKTTSSKATKKTVTTKPPSKTVAKKAPAKAKTSKTVQPKTATKKKTTAKKAAATKKAKTK
;
A
#
# COMPACT_ATOMS: atom_id res chain seq x y z
N MET A 1 -18.49 -24.24 -21.13
CA MET A 1 -17.39 -24.85 -20.31
C MET A 1 -17.34 -24.08 -19.01
N LYS A 2 -17.49 -24.74 -17.85
CA LYS A 2 -17.42 -24.04 -16.56
C LYS A 2 -15.97 -23.95 -16.10
N THR A 3 -15.58 -22.77 -15.58
CA THR A 3 -14.18 -22.47 -15.20
C THR A 3 -14.08 -21.92 -13.79
N ILE A 4 -12.92 -22.12 -13.19
CA ILE A 4 -12.52 -21.49 -11.92
C ILE A 4 -11.27 -20.66 -12.20
N CYS A 5 -11.33 -19.37 -11.88
CA CYS A 5 -10.21 -18.45 -11.93
C CYS A 5 -9.68 -18.19 -10.53
N LEU A 6 -8.47 -18.65 -10.23
CA LEU A 6 -7.77 -18.33 -9.00
C LEU A 6 -6.83 -17.14 -9.26
N TYR A 7 -7.08 -16.03 -8.61
CA TYR A 7 -6.22 -14.86 -8.67
C TYR A 7 -5.78 -14.44 -7.27
N PHE A 8 -4.51 -14.13 -7.16
CA PHE A 8 -3.85 -13.70 -5.93
C PHE A 8 -3.16 -12.37 -6.12
N GLN A 9 -3.46 -11.43 -5.22
CA GLN A 9 -2.74 -10.18 -5.11
C GLN A 9 -1.54 -10.33 -4.19
N VAL A 10 -0.43 -9.72 -4.58
CA VAL A 10 0.81 -9.62 -3.79
C VAL A 10 1.20 -8.15 -3.70
N HIS A 11 1.04 -7.56 -2.52
CA HIS A 11 1.43 -6.18 -2.28
C HIS A 11 1.98 -6.01 -0.87
N GLN A 12 3.07 -5.23 -0.76
CA GLN A 12 3.60 -4.74 0.51
C GLN A 12 4.07 -3.29 0.28
N PRO A 13 3.55 -2.30 1.04
CA PRO A 13 3.99 -0.92 0.89
C PRO A 13 5.39 -0.72 1.45
N MET A 14 6.10 0.30 0.96
CA MET A 14 7.32 0.78 1.60
C MET A 14 6.92 1.63 2.80
N ARG A 15 6.98 1.05 3.99
CA ARG A 15 6.53 1.70 5.24
C ARG A 15 7.42 2.86 5.61
N LEU A 16 6.75 3.97 6.00
CA LEU A 16 7.40 5.19 6.40
C LEU A 16 7.85 5.10 7.86
N LYS A 17 9.06 5.60 8.16
CA LYS A 17 9.51 5.76 9.55
C LYS A 17 8.76 6.89 10.25
N ARG A 18 8.83 6.92 11.58
CA ARG A 18 8.32 8.06 12.34
C ARG A 18 9.16 9.30 12.01
N TYR A 19 8.52 10.29 11.38
CA TYR A 19 9.12 11.51 10.86
C TYR A 19 8.49 12.74 11.51
N ARG A 20 9.31 13.47 12.29
CA ARG A 20 8.84 14.59 13.10
C ARG A 20 9.05 15.92 12.37
N PHE A 21 8.34 16.95 12.80
CA PHE A 21 8.51 18.32 12.28
C PHE A 21 9.98 18.78 12.23
N PHE A 22 10.79 18.47 13.24
CA PHE A 22 12.22 18.85 13.27
C PHE A 22 13.12 18.06 12.30
N ASN A 23 12.61 17.03 11.67
CA ASN A 23 13.34 16.32 10.61
C ASN A 23 13.23 17.05 9.26
N ILE A 24 12.20 17.88 9.07
CA ILE A 24 11.96 18.62 7.82
C ILE A 24 13.17 19.50 7.50
N GLY A 25 13.70 19.36 6.29
CA GLY A 25 14.90 20.08 5.81
C GLY A 25 16.23 19.54 6.32
N ASN A 26 16.23 18.51 7.19
CA ASN A 26 17.43 17.95 7.80
C ASN A 26 17.63 16.45 7.50
N ASP A 27 16.55 15.70 7.34
CA ASP A 27 16.58 14.25 7.13
C ASP A 27 15.74 13.93 5.90
N HIS A 28 16.39 13.52 4.81
CA HIS A 28 15.77 13.25 3.52
C HIS A 28 15.53 11.75 3.26
N TYR A 29 15.59 10.92 4.30
CA TYR A 29 15.30 9.51 4.24
C TYR A 29 14.01 9.19 4.99
N TYR A 30 13.03 8.57 4.33
CA TYR A 30 11.66 8.50 4.84
C TYR A 30 11.24 7.11 5.33
N TYR A 31 12.04 6.06 5.10
CA TYR A 31 11.62 4.67 5.25
C TYR A 31 12.12 4.04 6.53
N ASP A 32 11.33 3.10 7.05
CA ASP A 32 11.71 2.22 8.15
C ASP A 32 12.23 0.89 7.60
N ASP A 33 13.54 0.86 7.28
CA ASP A 33 14.16 -0.32 6.68
C ASP A 33 14.04 -1.57 7.57
N TYR A 34 14.21 -1.39 8.88
CA TYR A 34 14.13 -2.51 9.81
C TYR A 34 12.72 -3.13 9.83
N LEU A 35 11.69 -2.29 9.86
CA LEU A 35 10.31 -2.75 9.84
C LEU A 35 9.97 -3.41 8.50
N ASN A 36 10.36 -2.78 7.36
CA ASN A 36 10.15 -3.32 6.03
C ASN A 36 10.83 -4.67 5.84
N GLU A 37 12.10 -4.80 6.22
CA GLU A 37 12.86 -6.05 6.17
C GLU A 37 12.23 -7.13 7.06
N SER A 38 11.89 -6.80 8.32
CA SER A 38 11.29 -7.71 9.28
C SER A 38 9.96 -8.27 8.80
N ILE A 39 9.07 -7.40 8.29
CA ILE A 39 7.76 -7.83 7.76
C ILE A 39 7.96 -8.64 6.49
N MET A 40 8.84 -8.21 5.58
CA MET A 40 9.10 -8.94 4.35
C MET A 40 9.60 -10.37 4.64
N HIS A 41 10.56 -10.55 5.53
CA HIS A 41 11.03 -11.87 5.93
C HIS A 41 9.94 -12.71 6.60
N LYS A 42 9.11 -12.08 7.45
CA LYS A 42 7.99 -12.76 8.09
C LYS A 42 7.00 -13.30 7.05
N VAL A 43 6.54 -12.44 6.13
CA VAL A 43 5.55 -12.82 5.11
C VAL A 43 6.16 -13.78 4.09
N ALA A 44 7.42 -13.58 3.69
CA ALA A 44 8.13 -14.50 2.80
C ALA A 44 8.14 -15.93 3.35
N ASN A 45 8.49 -16.09 4.63
CA ASN A 45 8.60 -17.41 5.26
C ASN A 45 7.26 -18.05 5.59
N LYS A 46 6.25 -17.26 5.97
CA LYS A 46 4.94 -17.79 6.35
C LYS A 46 4.01 -18.02 5.17
N CYS A 47 4.08 -17.15 4.16
CA CYS A 47 3.17 -17.14 3.01
C CYS A 47 3.89 -17.46 1.69
N TYR A 48 4.67 -16.53 1.14
CA TYR A 48 5.09 -16.57 -0.27
C TYR A 48 5.88 -17.83 -0.62
N LEU A 49 6.92 -18.18 0.15
CA LEU A 49 7.76 -19.34 -0.16
C LEU A 49 7.03 -20.67 0.00
N PRO A 50 6.31 -20.95 1.11
CA PRO A 50 5.57 -22.20 1.24
C PRO A 50 4.40 -22.31 0.26
N ALA A 51 3.68 -21.21 -0.01
CA ALA A 51 2.58 -21.21 -0.97
C ALA A 51 3.10 -21.40 -2.41
N ASN A 52 4.14 -20.68 -2.85
CA ASN A 52 4.75 -20.87 -4.18
C ASN A 52 5.28 -22.29 -4.36
N LYS A 53 5.90 -22.87 -3.32
CA LYS A 53 6.34 -24.28 -3.36
C LYS A 53 5.17 -25.24 -3.57
N LEU A 54 4.06 -25.02 -2.86
CA LEU A 54 2.86 -25.85 -2.99
C LEU A 54 2.24 -25.69 -4.38
N LEU A 55 2.07 -24.46 -4.87
CA LEU A 55 1.53 -24.20 -6.20
C LEU A 55 2.39 -24.85 -7.30
N LEU A 56 3.72 -24.76 -7.18
CA LEU A 56 4.63 -25.43 -8.12
C LEU A 56 4.49 -26.96 -8.10
N GLN A 57 4.25 -27.55 -6.92
CA GLN A 57 3.95 -28.99 -6.79
C GLN A 57 2.63 -29.35 -7.47
N LEU A 58 1.58 -28.56 -7.24
CA LEU A 58 0.26 -28.77 -7.85
C LEU A 58 0.31 -28.62 -9.37
N ILE A 59 1.03 -27.64 -9.89
CA ILE A 59 1.24 -27.47 -11.33
C ILE A 59 2.00 -28.67 -11.92
N LYS A 60 3.02 -29.19 -11.23
CA LYS A 60 3.72 -30.40 -11.67
C LYS A 60 2.84 -31.65 -11.66
N GLU A 61 1.92 -31.76 -10.70
CA GLU A 61 1.00 -32.88 -10.56
C GLU A 61 -0.11 -32.87 -11.62
N TYR A 62 -0.72 -31.68 -11.85
CA TYR A 62 -1.91 -31.56 -12.70
C TYR A 62 -1.63 -30.96 -14.09
N GLY A 63 -0.43 -30.46 -14.33
CA GLY A 63 -0.04 -29.82 -15.59
C GLY A 63 -0.95 -28.64 -15.93
N THR A 64 -1.32 -28.52 -17.19
CA THR A 64 -2.20 -27.44 -17.70
C THR A 64 -3.64 -27.48 -17.17
N ASN A 65 -4.02 -28.52 -16.40
CA ASN A 65 -5.32 -28.59 -15.76
C ASN A 65 -5.40 -27.73 -14.48
N PHE A 66 -4.28 -27.28 -13.92
CA PHE A 66 -4.25 -26.39 -12.78
C PHE A 66 -3.50 -25.10 -13.12
N LYS A 67 -4.19 -23.98 -13.03
CA LYS A 67 -3.68 -22.66 -13.38
C LYS A 67 -4.04 -21.65 -12.32
N VAL A 68 -3.17 -20.66 -12.15
CA VAL A 68 -3.35 -19.56 -11.20
C VAL A 68 -2.94 -18.23 -11.83
N THR A 69 -3.34 -17.15 -11.21
CA THR A 69 -3.08 -15.79 -11.69
C THR A 69 -2.57 -14.93 -10.55
N PHE A 70 -1.63 -14.04 -10.82
CA PHE A 70 -1.08 -13.10 -9.85
C PHE A 70 -1.09 -11.68 -10.38
N SER A 71 -1.25 -10.70 -9.49
CA SER A 71 -0.62 -9.39 -9.64
C SER A 71 0.39 -9.19 -8.52
N ILE A 72 1.53 -8.58 -8.85
CA ILE A 72 2.60 -8.26 -7.91
C ILE A 72 2.96 -6.80 -8.10
N SER A 73 2.68 -5.95 -7.12
CA SER A 73 2.97 -4.52 -7.27
C SER A 73 4.46 -4.24 -7.47
N GLY A 74 4.78 -3.15 -8.16
CA GLY A 74 6.16 -2.74 -8.39
C GLY A 74 6.95 -2.51 -7.09
N ILE A 75 6.28 -1.95 -6.08
CA ILE A 75 6.86 -1.76 -4.74
C ILE A 75 7.16 -3.09 -4.06
N ALA A 76 6.27 -4.09 -4.16
CA ALA A 76 6.55 -5.42 -3.62
C ALA A 76 7.75 -6.08 -4.31
N MET A 77 7.86 -5.96 -5.64
CA MET A 77 9.02 -6.46 -6.39
C MET A 77 10.32 -5.75 -5.99
N ASP A 78 10.29 -4.44 -5.73
CA ASP A 78 11.45 -3.71 -5.21
C ASP A 78 11.86 -4.24 -3.82
N GLN A 79 10.92 -4.51 -2.93
CA GLN A 79 11.19 -5.07 -1.61
C GLN A 79 11.69 -6.52 -1.67
N PHE A 80 11.16 -7.36 -2.58
CA PHE A 80 11.71 -8.70 -2.81
C PHE A 80 13.17 -8.63 -3.19
N ARG A 81 13.53 -7.74 -4.12
CA ARG A 81 14.92 -7.57 -4.54
C ARG A 81 15.84 -7.11 -3.41
N LEU A 82 15.32 -6.28 -2.48
CA LEU A 82 16.10 -5.73 -1.37
C LEU A 82 16.24 -6.72 -0.21
N TYR A 83 15.16 -7.40 0.17
CA TYR A 83 15.07 -8.11 1.44
C TYR A 83 14.85 -9.63 1.30
N ALA A 84 14.25 -10.10 0.20
CA ALA A 84 13.88 -11.51 0.02
C ALA A 84 13.99 -11.96 -1.45
N PRO A 85 15.18 -11.92 -2.08
CA PRO A 85 15.35 -12.25 -3.50
C PRO A 85 14.90 -13.66 -3.85
N GLU A 86 14.92 -14.59 -2.90
CA GLU A 86 14.42 -15.96 -3.07
C GLU A 86 12.90 -16.04 -3.36
N VAL A 87 12.13 -15.04 -2.91
CA VAL A 87 10.70 -14.93 -3.23
C VAL A 87 10.55 -14.63 -4.72
N LEU A 88 11.32 -13.68 -5.24
CA LEU A 88 11.30 -13.33 -6.67
C LEU A 88 11.70 -14.54 -7.52
N ASP A 89 12.74 -15.27 -7.13
CA ASP A 89 13.16 -16.52 -7.80
C ASP A 89 12.06 -17.59 -7.77
N SER A 90 11.28 -17.65 -6.71
CA SER A 90 10.16 -18.60 -6.61
C SER A 90 9.02 -18.24 -7.54
N PHE A 91 8.67 -16.95 -7.72
CA PHE A 91 7.71 -16.50 -8.72
C PHE A 91 8.19 -16.71 -10.14
N LYS A 92 9.49 -16.52 -10.41
CA LYS A 92 10.09 -16.82 -11.72
C LYS A 92 9.90 -18.29 -12.11
N LYS A 93 10.14 -19.22 -11.17
CA LYS A 93 9.89 -20.66 -11.39
C LYS A 93 8.43 -20.97 -11.68
N LEU A 94 7.49 -20.23 -11.08
CA LEU A 94 6.07 -20.35 -11.40
C LEU A 94 5.77 -19.83 -12.80
N ALA A 95 6.32 -18.68 -13.19
CA ALA A 95 6.16 -18.13 -14.55
C ALA A 95 6.66 -19.08 -15.64
N GLU A 96 7.82 -19.72 -15.41
CA GLU A 96 8.44 -20.68 -16.33
C GLU A 96 7.58 -21.93 -16.62
N THR A 97 6.57 -22.21 -15.79
CA THR A 97 5.66 -23.36 -16.00
C THR A 97 4.67 -23.16 -17.15
N GLY A 98 4.41 -21.91 -17.55
CA GLY A 98 3.35 -21.57 -18.51
C GLY A 98 1.91 -21.77 -17.97
N CYS A 99 1.75 -22.09 -16.68
CA CYS A 99 0.46 -22.29 -16.02
C CYS A 99 0.06 -21.11 -15.13
N VAL A 100 0.82 -20.02 -15.15
CA VAL A 100 0.60 -18.83 -14.32
C VAL A 100 0.53 -17.60 -15.20
N GLU A 101 -0.54 -16.81 -15.03
CA GLU A 101 -0.70 -15.50 -15.66
C GLU A 101 -0.37 -14.39 -14.67
N PHE A 102 0.39 -13.38 -15.11
CA PHE A 102 0.70 -12.20 -14.33
C PHE A 102 -0.02 -10.98 -14.91
N LEU A 103 -0.69 -10.22 -14.05
CA LEU A 103 -1.50 -9.06 -14.44
C LEU A 103 -0.72 -7.77 -14.35
N ALA A 104 -1.10 -6.78 -15.16
CA ALA A 104 -0.65 -5.40 -15.01
C ALA A 104 -1.46 -4.67 -13.94
N GLU A 105 -0.80 -3.77 -13.21
CA GLU A 105 -1.39 -2.83 -12.27
C GLU A 105 -0.59 -1.52 -12.23
N THR A 106 -0.93 -0.56 -11.36
CA THR A 106 -0.07 0.60 -11.10
C THR A 106 1.18 0.16 -10.34
N TYR A 107 2.35 0.65 -10.74
CA TYR A 107 3.63 0.28 -10.10
C TYR A 107 3.61 0.49 -8.58
N SER A 108 3.08 1.63 -8.17
CA SER A 108 3.07 2.08 -6.79
C SER A 108 1.88 1.57 -5.98
N HIS A 109 1.03 0.73 -6.55
CA HIS A 109 -0.24 0.35 -5.94
C HIS A 109 -1.04 1.60 -5.54
N SER A 110 -1.19 2.53 -6.47
CA SER A 110 -1.64 3.91 -6.23
C SER A 110 -3.05 4.18 -6.71
N LEU A 111 -3.61 5.28 -6.21
CA LEU A 111 -4.92 5.81 -6.63
C LEU A 111 -4.81 6.86 -7.74
N VAL A 112 -3.70 6.90 -8.44
CA VAL A 112 -3.38 7.95 -9.42
C VAL A 112 -4.38 8.04 -10.58
N ALA A 113 -5.09 6.96 -10.90
CA ALA A 113 -6.13 6.92 -11.94
C ALA A 113 -7.24 7.97 -11.76
N PHE A 114 -7.42 8.51 -10.53
CA PHE A 114 -8.39 9.55 -10.21
C PHE A 114 -7.85 10.98 -10.32
N LYS A 115 -6.56 11.15 -10.59
CA LYS A 115 -5.93 12.47 -10.54
C LYS A 115 -5.15 12.86 -11.79
N ASN A 116 -4.42 11.93 -12.37
CA ASN A 116 -3.53 12.26 -13.47
C ASN A 116 -3.37 11.08 -14.43
N ASP A 117 -3.89 11.21 -15.63
CA ASP A 117 -3.91 10.14 -16.65
C ASP A 117 -2.50 9.85 -17.19
N GLU A 118 -1.62 10.84 -17.25
CA GLU A 118 -0.24 10.65 -17.74
C GLU A 118 0.60 9.87 -16.71
N GLU A 119 0.53 10.24 -15.45
CA GLU A 119 1.20 9.50 -14.38
C GLU A 119 0.61 8.10 -14.21
N PHE A 120 -0.71 7.93 -14.38
CA PHE A 120 -1.35 6.63 -14.38
C PHE A 120 -0.78 5.73 -15.49
N ARG A 121 -0.73 6.23 -16.72
CA ARG A 121 -0.14 5.52 -17.86
C ARG A 121 1.32 5.14 -17.58
N LYS A 122 2.12 6.10 -17.12
CA LYS A 122 3.53 5.90 -16.80
C LYS A 122 3.75 4.81 -15.73
N GLN A 123 2.91 4.76 -14.70
CA GLN A 123 3.01 3.72 -13.68
C GLN A 123 2.65 2.33 -14.22
N VAL A 124 1.65 2.23 -15.08
CA VAL A 124 1.26 0.96 -15.72
C VAL A 124 2.36 0.47 -16.67
N GLU A 125 2.94 1.35 -17.47
CA GLU A 125 4.07 1.04 -18.35
C GLU A 125 5.29 0.56 -17.53
N LEU A 126 5.66 1.32 -16.49
CA LEU A 126 6.77 0.95 -15.61
C LEU A 126 6.56 -0.41 -14.94
N HIS A 127 5.34 -0.70 -14.51
CA HIS A 127 4.98 -2.00 -13.93
C HIS A 127 5.11 -3.14 -14.94
N THR A 128 4.58 -2.94 -16.15
CA THR A 128 4.66 -3.92 -17.23
C THR A 128 6.11 -4.24 -17.61
N ASP A 129 6.94 -3.21 -17.73
CA ASP A 129 8.38 -3.37 -17.98
C ASP A 129 9.06 -4.15 -16.86
N ARG A 130 8.68 -3.91 -15.62
CA ARG A 130 9.24 -4.60 -14.46
C ARG A 130 8.83 -6.09 -14.41
N ILE A 131 7.57 -6.42 -14.72
CA ILE A 131 7.11 -7.80 -14.85
C ILE A 131 7.89 -8.51 -15.97
N LYS A 132 8.07 -7.84 -17.11
CA LYS A 132 8.85 -8.38 -18.23
C LYS A 132 10.32 -8.61 -17.86
N GLU A 133 10.95 -7.64 -17.17
CA GLU A 133 12.34 -7.75 -16.72
C GLU A 133 12.56 -8.94 -15.76
N PHE A 134 11.67 -9.11 -14.77
CA PHE A 134 11.89 -10.10 -13.73
C PHE A 134 11.34 -11.48 -14.04
N LEU A 135 10.19 -11.56 -14.70
CA LEU A 135 9.46 -12.81 -14.93
C LEU A 135 9.47 -13.27 -16.38
N ASN A 136 9.97 -12.42 -17.30
CA ASN A 136 9.98 -12.66 -18.75
C ASN A 136 8.58 -12.96 -19.33
N VAL A 137 7.55 -12.29 -18.79
CA VAL A 137 6.16 -12.38 -19.27
C VAL A 137 5.63 -10.99 -19.61
N GLU A 138 4.65 -10.94 -20.52
CA GLU A 138 3.99 -9.71 -20.95
C GLU A 138 2.52 -9.74 -20.48
N PRO A 139 2.13 -8.88 -19.53
CA PRO A 139 0.76 -8.82 -19.04
C PRO A 139 -0.24 -8.42 -20.13
N LYS A 140 -1.38 -9.11 -20.17
CA LYS A 140 -2.49 -8.83 -21.11
C LYS A 140 -3.77 -8.40 -20.41
N VAL A 141 -3.82 -8.55 -19.11
CA VAL A 141 -4.96 -8.28 -18.24
C VAL A 141 -4.56 -7.19 -17.26
N PHE A 142 -5.44 -6.24 -17.04
CA PHE A 142 -5.23 -5.18 -16.06
C PHE A 142 -6.04 -5.44 -14.80
N ARG A 143 -5.45 -5.08 -13.66
CA ARG A 143 -6.08 -5.06 -12.34
C ARG A 143 -5.88 -3.68 -11.72
N GLY A 144 -6.98 -2.98 -11.40
CA GLY A 144 -6.91 -1.73 -10.65
C GLY A 144 -6.49 -1.96 -9.20
N THR A 145 -5.73 -1.03 -8.61
CA THR A 145 -5.40 -1.01 -7.18
C THR A 145 -6.65 -1.34 -6.37
N GLU A 146 -6.58 -2.30 -5.44
CA GLU A 146 -7.70 -2.72 -4.58
C GLU A 146 -8.96 -3.16 -5.37
N LEU A 147 -8.77 -3.77 -6.56
CA LEU A 147 -9.83 -4.08 -7.53
C LEU A 147 -10.68 -2.86 -7.91
N ILE A 148 -10.14 -1.65 -7.73
CA ILE A 148 -10.83 -0.41 -8.08
C ILE A 148 -11.09 -0.37 -9.58
N TYR A 149 -12.34 -0.06 -9.93
CA TYR A 149 -12.80 0.01 -11.31
C TYR A 149 -13.95 0.99 -11.45
N SER A 150 -14.00 1.66 -12.59
CA SER A 150 -15.17 2.33 -13.16
C SER A 150 -15.16 2.14 -14.67
N ASP A 151 -16.28 2.40 -15.33
CA ASP A 151 -16.37 2.34 -16.80
C ASP A 151 -15.33 3.24 -17.47
N GLU A 152 -15.06 4.41 -16.89
CA GLU A 152 -14.05 5.36 -17.39
C GLU A 152 -12.62 4.81 -17.23
N ILE A 153 -12.28 4.26 -16.06
CA ILE A 153 -10.96 3.62 -15.84
C ILE A 153 -10.80 2.45 -16.81
N GLY A 154 -11.85 1.65 -16.99
CA GLY A 154 -11.85 0.57 -17.96
C GLY A 154 -11.53 1.05 -19.37
N ALA A 155 -12.19 2.09 -19.85
CA ALA A 155 -11.92 2.66 -21.16
C ALA A 155 -10.46 3.15 -21.29
N LYS A 156 -9.95 3.86 -20.27
CA LYS A 156 -8.55 4.34 -20.25
C LYS A 156 -7.54 3.17 -20.35
N VAL A 157 -7.72 2.09 -19.62
CA VAL A 157 -6.79 0.94 -19.68
C VAL A 157 -6.94 0.14 -20.97
N PHE A 158 -8.13 0.13 -21.58
CA PHE A 158 -8.28 -0.43 -22.92
C PHE A 158 -7.44 0.31 -23.95
N ASP A 159 -7.41 1.65 -23.89
CA ASP A 159 -6.57 2.50 -24.75
C ASP A 159 -5.07 2.33 -24.48
N MET A 160 -4.69 1.79 -23.31
CA MET A 160 -3.32 1.38 -22.98
C MET A 160 -2.98 -0.02 -23.51
N GLY A 161 -3.92 -0.72 -24.16
CA GLY A 161 -3.70 -2.04 -24.74
C GLY A 161 -4.16 -3.23 -23.88
N PHE A 162 -4.93 -3.00 -22.80
CA PHE A 162 -5.47 -4.05 -21.95
C PHE A 162 -6.95 -4.34 -22.24
N PRO A 163 -7.23 -5.34 -23.08
CA PRO A 163 -8.61 -5.67 -23.46
C PRO A 163 -9.39 -6.42 -22.37
N ILE A 164 -8.74 -6.77 -21.27
CA ILE A 164 -9.33 -7.57 -20.20
C ILE A 164 -9.01 -6.90 -18.86
N VAL A 165 -10.04 -6.80 -18.00
CA VAL A 165 -9.93 -6.24 -16.65
C VAL A 165 -10.53 -7.21 -15.64
N VAL A 166 -9.92 -7.31 -14.47
CA VAL A 166 -10.49 -8.00 -13.31
C VAL A 166 -10.90 -6.96 -12.26
N THR A 167 -12.09 -7.11 -11.67
CA THR A 167 -12.62 -6.19 -10.66
C THR A 167 -13.58 -6.88 -9.70
N GLU A 168 -14.13 -6.12 -8.76
CA GLU A 168 -15.09 -6.61 -7.77
C GLU A 168 -16.49 -6.83 -8.37
N GLY A 169 -17.18 -7.87 -7.91
CA GLY A 169 -18.58 -8.13 -8.23
C GLY A 169 -19.53 -7.47 -7.23
N ALA A 170 -19.40 -6.16 -7.03
CA ALA A 170 -20.14 -5.41 -6.02
C ALA A 170 -21.67 -5.57 -6.17
N LYS A 171 -22.34 -5.98 -5.10
CA LYS A 171 -23.77 -6.31 -5.09
C LYS A 171 -24.67 -5.17 -5.60
N HIS A 172 -24.35 -3.94 -5.22
CA HIS A 172 -25.14 -2.78 -5.62
C HIS A 172 -25.01 -2.47 -7.12
N ILE A 173 -23.91 -2.89 -7.77
CA ILE A 173 -23.73 -2.81 -9.23
C ILE A 173 -24.39 -3.98 -9.93
N MET A 174 -24.26 -5.17 -9.35
CA MET A 174 -24.78 -6.39 -9.97
C MET A 174 -26.32 -6.46 -9.95
N GLY A 175 -26.94 -5.96 -8.90
CA GLY A 175 -28.40 -6.09 -8.73
C GLY A 175 -28.84 -7.56 -8.75
N TRP A 176 -29.58 -7.96 -9.79
CA TRP A 176 -30.01 -9.35 -9.99
C TRP A 176 -29.02 -10.19 -10.84
N LYS A 177 -27.99 -9.58 -11.40
CA LYS A 177 -26.98 -10.27 -12.21
C LYS A 177 -26.04 -11.08 -11.32
N SER A 178 -25.47 -12.15 -11.86
CA SER A 178 -24.46 -12.97 -11.16
C SER A 178 -23.05 -12.59 -11.59
N SER A 179 -22.11 -12.52 -10.66
CA SER A 179 -20.67 -12.34 -10.94
C SER A 179 -20.03 -13.56 -11.65
N ASN A 180 -20.80 -14.65 -11.81
CA ASN A 180 -20.31 -15.90 -12.38
C ASN A 180 -20.41 -15.98 -13.92
N PHE A 181 -20.45 -14.81 -14.58
CA PHE A 181 -20.41 -14.68 -16.03
C PHE A 181 -19.33 -13.70 -16.48
N LEU A 182 -18.93 -13.80 -17.74
CA LEU A 182 -18.09 -12.78 -18.36
C LEU A 182 -18.95 -11.59 -18.79
N TYR A 183 -18.48 -10.38 -18.52
CA TYR A 183 -19.14 -9.11 -18.90
C TYR A 183 -18.25 -8.29 -19.82
N CYS A 184 -18.79 -7.18 -20.34
CA CYS A 184 -18.02 -6.15 -21.01
C CYS A 184 -18.26 -4.78 -20.38
N ASN A 185 -17.32 -3.84 -20.60
CA ASN A 185 -17.42 -2.45 -20.18
C ASN A 185 -18.58 -1.75 -20.89
N ALA A 186 -19.33 -0.90 -20.19
CA ALA A 186 -20.50 -0.21 -20.77
C ALA A 186 -20.12 0.89 -21.77
N ILE A 187 -18.95 1.54 -21.61
CA ILE A 187 -18.44 2.56 -22.55
C ILE A 187 -17.74 1.88 -23.74
N ASN A 188 -16.93 0.86 -23.49
CA ASN A 188 -16.18 0.14 -24.51
C ASN A 188 -16.51 -1.37 -24.49
N PRO A 189 -17.50 -1.83 -25.25
CA PRO A 189 -17.93 -3.24 -25.25
C PRO A 189 -16.87 -4.25 -25.73
N LYS A 190 -15.76 -3.80 -26.29
CA LYS A 190 -14.62 -4.67 -26.65
C LYS A 190 -13.79 -5.07 -25.46
N GLN A 191 -13.84 -4.28 -24.37
CA GLN A 191 -13.15 -4.64 -23.13
C GLN A 191 -13.97 -5.65 -22.34
N LYS A 192 -13.34 -6.76 -22.00
CA LYS A 192 -13.92 -7.85 -21.19
C LYS A 192 -13.65 -7.62 -19.72
N VAL A 193 -14.65 -7.89 -18.88
CA VAL A 193 -14.61 -7.63 -17.44
C VAL A 193 -14.94 -8.91 -16.68
N LEU A 194 -13.99 -9.43 -15.90
CA LEU A 194 -14.20 -10.54 -14.98
C LEU A 194 -14.49 -9.99 -13.58
N LEU A 195 -15.57 -10.46 -12.99
CA LEU A 195 -16.06 -9.99 -11.70
C LEU A 195 -15.76 -10.99 -10.60
N ARG A 196 -15.19 -10.52 -9.49
CA ARG A 196 -14.94 -11.32 -8.30
C ARG A 196 -16.25 -11.90 -7.76
N ASN A 197 -16.26 -13.19 -7.48
CA ASN A 197 -17.28 -13.77 -6.62
C ASN A 197 -16.87 -13.50 -5.17
N TYR A 198 -17.41 -12.42 -4.58
CA TYR A 198 -16.98 -11.97 -3.27
C TYR A 198 -17.43 -12.94 -2.16
N GLU A 199 -18.59 -13.57 -2.26
CA GLU A 199 -19.10 -14.49 -1.24
C GLU A 199 -18.14 -15.67 -1.05
N LEU A 200 -17.81 -16.37 -2.14
CA LEU A 200 -16.87 -17.49 -2.11
C LEU A 200 -15.45 -17.03 -1.74
N SER A 201 -15.01 -15.87 -2.22
CA SER A 201 -13.66 -15.36 -1.92
C SER A 201 -13.52 -14.98 -0.45
N ASP A 202 -14.52 -14.30 0.13
CA ASP A 202 -14.51 -13.84 1.53
C ASP A 202 -14.62 -15.02 2.51
N ASP A 203 -15.27 -16.13 2.11
CA ASP A 203 -15.32 -17.35 2.91
C ASP A 203 -13.91 -17.94 3.14
N LEU A 204 -13.05 -17.88 2.13
CA LEU A 204 -11.64 -18.29 2.28
C LEU A 204 -10.80 -17.23 2.98
N ALA A 205 -10.97 -15.95 2.63
CA ALA A 205 -10.11 -14.88 3.13
C ALA A 205 -10.34 -14.62 4.62
N PHE A 206 -11.62 -14.57 5.06
CA PHE A 206 -11.98 -14.06 6.40
C PHE A 206 -12.58 -15.12 7.32
N ARG A 207 -13.28 -16.10 6.78
CA ARG A 207 -14.08 -17.05 7.60
C ARG A 207 -13.42 -18.40 7.81
N PHE A 208 -12.40 -18.76 7.02
CA PHE A 208 -11.80 -20.09 6.98
C PHE A 208 -11.41 -20.65 8.35
N SER A 209 -10.76 -19.84 9.20
CA SER A 209 -10.32 -20.25 10.54
C SER A 209 -11.30 -19.87 11.67
N ASN A 210 -12.44 -19.24 11.35
CA ASN A 210 -13.40 -18.80 12.33
C ASN A 210 -14.24 -19.99 12.84
N GLN A 211 -13.90 -20.51 14.02
CA GLN A 211 -14.59 -21.63 14.66
C GLN A 211 -16.04 -21.33 15.05
N SER A 212 -16.42 -20.05 15.14
CA SER A 212 -17.80 -19.65 15.45
C SER A 212 -18.68 -19.56 14.19
N TRP A 213 -18.09 -19.68 13.02
CA TRP A 213 -18.85 -19.67 11.77
C TRP A 213 -19.64 -20.97 11.60
N ALA A 214 -20.92 -20.86 11.25
CA ALA A 214 -21.82 -22.01 11.13
C ALA A 214 -21.32 -23.09 10.14
N GLU A 215 -20.54 -22.65 9.14
CA GLU A 215 -20.00 -23.50 8.09
C GLU A 215 -18.58 -24.04 8.41
N TYR A 216 -18.04 -23.74 9.59
CA TYR A 216 -16.75 -24.29 10.03
C TYR A 216 -16.87 -25.81 10.35
N PRO A 217 -15.85 -26.64 9.99
CA PRO A 217 -14.70 -26.31 9.17
C PRO A 217 -15.03 -26.29 7.66
N LEU A 218 -14.37 -25.36 6.93
CA LEU A 218 -14.46 -25.31 5.49
C LEU A 218 -13.47 -26.30 4.86
N THR A 219 -13.99 -27.39 4.31
CA THR A 219 -13.18 -28.38 3.59
C THR A 219 -13.17 -28.12 2.08
N ALA A 220 -12.16 -28.63 1.36
CA ALA A 220 -12.11 -28.54 -0.09
C ALA A 220 -13.33 -29.15 -0.76
N GLU A 221 -13.83 -30.27 -0.24
CA GLU A 221 -15.03 -30.94 -0.74
C GLU A 221 -16.30 -30.07 -0.63
N LYS A 222 -16.51 -29.48 0.57
CA LYS A 222 -17.64 -28.57 0.84
C LYS A 222 -17.58 -27.36 -0.08
N TYR A 223 -16.39 -26.75 -0.22
CA TYR A 223 -16.19 -25.57 -1.04
C TYR A 223 -16.42 -25.85 -2.54
N VAL A 224 -16.02 -27.02 -3.04
CA VAL A 224 -16.33 -27.46 -4.41
C VAL A 224 -17.84 -27.63 -4.60
N GLY A 225 -18.57 -28.08 -3.59
CA GLY A 225 -20.04 -28.11 -3.60
C GLY A 225 -20.63 -26.71 -3.83
N TRP A 226 -20.19 -25.71 -3.05
CA TRP A 226 -20.65 -24.32 -3.20
C TRP A 226 -20.30 -23.71 -4.56
N ILE A 227 -19.09 -23.97 -5.08
CA ILE A 227 -18.73 -23.55 -6.41
C ILE A 227 -19.64 -24.23 -7.46
N SER A 228 -20.00 -25.48 -7.27
CA SER A 228 -20.88 -26.20 -8.18
C SER A 228 -22.28 -25.61 -8.21
N GLU A 229 -22.82 -25.24 -7.06
CA GLU A 229 -24.10 -24.53 -6.95
C GLU A 229 -24.02 -23.14 -7.60
N ALA A 230 -23.00 -22.36 -7.29
CA ALA A 230 -22.76 -21.03 -7.89
C ALA A 230 -22.64 -21.10 -9.43
N LEU A 231 -22.11 -22.21 -9.96
CA LEU A 231 -21.94 -22.42 -11.38
C LEU A 231 -23.09 -23.21 -12.03
N GLU A 232 -24.17 -23.60 -11.33
CA GLU A 232 -25.32 -24.24 -11.99
C GLU A 232 -25.81 -23.38 -13.15
N ASN A 233 -26.00 -22.08 -12.90
CA ASN A 233 -26.40 -21.08 -13.86
C ASN A 233 -25.29 -20.07 -14.12
N GLY A 234 -24.03 -20.51 -14.19
CA GLY A 234 -22.86 -19.68 -14.39
C GLY A 234 -21.81 -20.32 -15.29
N GLU A 235 -20.82 -19.57 -15.72
CA GLU A 235 -19.75 -20.01 -16.61
C GLU A 235 -18.37 -19.95 -15.96
N THR A 236 -18.14 -19.02 -15.01
CA THR A 236 -16.84 -18.82 -14.34
C THR A 236 -17.02 -18.43 -12.88
N ALA A 237 -16.30 -19.09 -11.97
CA ALA A 237 -16.16 -18.67 -10.58
C ALA A 237 -14.80 -17.96 -10.42
N ASN A 238 -14.83 -16.66 -10.20
CA ASN A 238 -13.64 -15.83 -10.07
C ASN A 238 -13.32 -15.64 -8.58
N LEU A 239 -12.34 -16.38 -8.08
CA LEU A 239 -11.89 -16.37 -6.68
C LEU A 239 -10.66 -15.48 -6.57
N PHE A 240 -10.85 -14.23 -6.16
CA PHE A 240 -9.81 -13.23 -6.06
C PHE A 240 -9.51 -12.93 -4.59
N LEU A 241 -8.25 -13.08 -4.21
CA LEU A 241 -7.78 -13.09 -2.82
C LEU A 241 -6.45 -12.35 -2.69
N ASP A 242 -6.18 -11.81 -1.51
CA ASP A 242 -4.80 -11.51 -1.12
C ASP A 242 -4.02 -12.81 -0.96
N TYR A 243 -2.79 -12.84 -1.46
CA TYR A 243 -1.97 -14.05 -1.36
C TYR A 243 -1.58 -14.36 0.07
N GLU A 244 -1.49 -13.32 0.90
CA GLU A 244 -1.26 -13.39 2.34
C GLU A 244 -2.35 -14.16 3.10
N THR A 245 -3.49 -14.42 2.47
CA THR A 245 -4.50 -15.38 2.96
C THR A 245 -3.86 -16.73 3.31
N PHE A 246 -2.86 -17.18 2.53
CA PHE A 246 -2.21 -18.47 2.71
C PHE A 246 -0.96 -18.38 3.59
N GLY A 247 -1.16 -18.40 4.89
CA GLY A 247 -0.09 -18.51 5.89
C GLY A 247 0.10 -17.28 6.79
N GLU A 248 -0.40 -16.10 6.40
CA GLU A 248 -0.35 -14.89 7.23
C GLU A 248 -1.73 -14.58 7.82
N HIS A 249 -2.77 -14.33 7.00
CA HIS A 249 -4.13 -14.07 7.49
C HIS A 249 -4.78 -15.36 8.03
N GLN A 250 -4.66 -16.44 7.28
CA GLN A 250 -5.03 -17.79 7.72
C GLN A 250 -3.74 -18.55 8.03
N SER A 251 -3.45 -18.78 9.31
CA SER A 251 -2.18 -19.41 9.71
C SER A 251 -2.05 -20.84 9.17
N LYS A 252 -0.84 -21.35 9.11
CA LYS A 252 -0.60 -22.74 8.69
C LYS A 252 -1.38 -23.75 9.55
N GLU A 253 -1.52 -23.47 10.83
CA GLU A 253 -2.21 -24.31 11.81
C GLU A 253 -3.73 -24.38 11.56
N SER A 254 -4.30 -23.39 10.84
CA SER A 254 -5.71 -23.42 10.43
C SER A 254 -6.02 -24.52 9.41
N GLY A 255 -5.01 -25.11 8.79
CA GLY A 255 -5.16 -26.09 7.71
C GLY A 255 -5.33 -25.49 6.32
N ILE A 256 -5.12 -24.17 6.13
CA ILE A 256 -5.32 -23.50 4.84
C ILE A 256 -4.44 -24.06 3.70
N PHE A 257 -3.22 -24.49 4.01
CA PHE A 257 -2.34 -25.15 3.02
C PHE A 257 -2.84 -26.55 2.64
N ASP A 258 -3.40 -27.29 3.60
CA ASP A 258 -4.01 -28.59 3.32
C ASP A 258 -5.27 -28.43 2.46
N PHE A 259 -6.06 -27.39 2.74
CA PHE A 259 -7.17 -26.98 1.87
C PHE A 259 -6.68 -26.70 0.44
N LEU A 260 -5.70 -25.81 0.27
CA LEU A 260 -5.15 -25.45 -1.04
C LEU A 260 -4.60 -26.68 -1.78
N LYS A 261 -3.96 -27.60 -1.07
CA LYS A 261 -3.45 -28.87 -1.64
C LYS A 261 -4.55 -29.78 -2.15
N HIS A 262 -5.67 -29.88 -1.43
CA HIS A 262 -6.76 -30.79 -1.79
C HIS A 262 -7.75 -30.17 -2.76
N PHE A 263 -7.87 -28.85 -2.81
CA PHE A 263 -8.86 -28.17 -3.63
C PHE A 263 -8.79 -28.50 -5.12
N PRO A 264 -7.64 -28.45 -5.81
CA PRO A 264 -7.57 -28.83 -7.24
C PRO A 264 -7.95 -30.30 -7.46
N LYS A 265 -7.55 -31.18 -6.55
CA LYS A 265 -7.87 -32.61 -6.63
C LYS A 265 -9.39 -32.85 -6.58
N GLU A 266 -10.08 -32.18 -5.64
CA GLU A 266 -11.54 -32.32 -5.50
C GLU A 266 -12.27 -31.75 -6.73
N VAL A 267 -11.84 -30.59 -7.24
CA VAL A 267 -12.39 -29.98 -8.46
C VAL A 267 -12.26 -30.95 -9.64
N LEU A 268 -11.04 -31.40 -9.94
CA LEU A 268 -10.76 -32.23 -11.11
C LEU A 268 -11.36 -33.63 -11.04
N LYS A 269 -11.56 -34.15 -9.83
CA LYS A 269 -12.16 -35.48 -9.61
C LYS A 269 -13.68 -35.47 -9.66
N LYS A 270 -14.30 -34.44 -9.07
CA LYS A 270 -15.76 -34.42 -8.82
C LYS A 270 -16.55 -33.60 -9.82
N THR A 271 -15.89 -32.76 -10.62
CA THR A 271 -16.53 -31.87 -11.58
C THR A 271 -15.91 -31.96 -12.96
N SER A 272 -16.59 -31.39 -13.95
CA SER A 272 -16.01 -31.14 -15.29
C SER A 272 -15.38 -29.76 -15.42
N PHE A 273 -15.19 -29.04 -14.31
CA PHE A 273 -14.67 -27.69 -14.29
C PHE A 273 -13.16 -27.67 -14.61
N LYS A 274 -12.70 -26.54 -15.13
CA LYS A 274 -11.28 -26.33 -15.46
C LYS A 274 -10.77 -25.09 -14.77
N PHE A 275 -9.54 -25.15 -14.28
CA PHE A 275 -8.85 -23.94 -13.88
C PHE A 275 -8.40 -23.20 -15.15
N ALA A 276 -8.69 -21.90 -15.19
CA ALA A 276 -8.35 -21.06 -16.33
C ALA A 276 -7.90 -19.68 -15.87
N THR A 277 -6.98 -19.09 -16.62
CA THR A 277 -6.54 -17.71 -16.39
C THR A 277 -7.55 -16.72 -16.98
N PRO A 278 -7.54 -15.45 -16.55
CA PRO A 278 -8.41 -14.41 -17.12
C PRO A 278 -8.32 -14.30 -18.64
N SER A 279 -7.12 -14.38 -19.22
CA SER A 279 -6.95 -14.37 -20.67
C SER A 279 -7.64 -15.56 -21.35
N GLU A 280 -7.52 -16.76 -20.81
CA GLU A 280 -8.16 -17.96 -21.36
C GLU A 280 -9.69 -17.93 -21.24
N ILE A 281 -10.21 -17.38 -20.13
CA ILE A 281 -11.65 -17.18 -19.95
C ILE A 281 -12.16 -16.18 -20.99
N ALA A 282 -11.46 -15.05 -21.12
CA ALA A 282 -11.82 -14.03 -22.09
C ALA A 282 -11.72 -14.50 -23.56
N GLU A 283 -10.82 -15.44 -23.88
CA GLU A 283 -10.72 -16.03 -25.21
C GLU A 283 -11.90 -16.97 -25.51
N LYS A 284 -12.30 -17.76 -24.50
CA LYS A 284 -13.28 -18.86 -24.69
C LYS A 284 -14.73 -18.45 -24.50
N LEU A 285 -14.98 -17.45 -23.63
CA LEU A 285 -16.33 -16.97 -23.32
C LEU A 285 -16.65 -15.66 -24.05
N GLN A 286 -17.94 -15.46 -24.28
CA GLN A 286 -18.47 -14.19 -24.78
C GLN A 286 -19.15 -13.43 -23.65
N PRO A 287 -19.01 -12.10 -23.57
CA PRO A 287 -19.73 -11.32 -22.58
C PRO A 287 -21.26 -11.50 -22.71
N VAL A 288 -21.92 -11.82 -21.61
CA VAL A 288 -23.38 -12.00 -21.59
C VAL A 288 -24.11 -10.67 -21.67
N SER A 289 -23.51 -9.61 -21.17
CA SER A 289 -24.03 -8.23 -21.25
C SER A 289 -22.94 -7.23 -20.83
N ALA A 290 -23.23 -5.94 -20.99
CA ALA A 290 -22.44 -4.91 -20.36
C ALA A 290 -22.74 -4.84 -18.85
N VAL A 291 -21.70 -4.58 -18.04
CA VAL A 291 -21.82 -4.13 -16.66
C VAL A 291 -21.54 -2.63 -16.61
N SER A 292 -22.45 -1.84 -16.04
CA SER A 292 -22.27 -0.40 -15.93
C SER A 292 -21.80 -0.04 -14.51
N VAL A 293 -20.65 0.59 -14.45
CA VAL A 293 -19.98 1.02 -13.21
C VAL A 293 -19.64 2.51 -13.35
N PRO A 294 -20.66 3.40 -13.22
CA PRO A 294 -20.46 4.84 -13.44
C PRO A 294 -19.66 5.53 -12.34
N HIS A 295 -19.64 4.94 -11.14
CA HIS A 295 -18.84 5.40 -10.00
C HIS A 295 -17.87 4.32 -9.58
N PRO A 296 -16.65 4.69 -9.14
CA PRO A 296 -15.63 3.72 -8.76
C PRO A 296 -16.11 2.77 -7.65
N ILE A 297 -15.87 1.49 -7.86
CA ILE A 297 -16.04 0.42 -6.88
C ILE A 297 -14.67 -0.11 -6.46
N SER A 298 -14.61 -0.81 -5.33
CA SER A 298 -13.44 -1.56 -4.85
C SER A 298 -13.89 -2.87 -4.18
N TRP A 299 -12.95 -3.65 -3.69
CA TRP A 299 -13.27 -4.83 -2.87
C TRP A 299 -13.31 -4.55 -1.37
N ALA A 300 -12.98 -3.32 -0.93
CA ALA A 300 -12.91 -2.99 0.48
C ALA A 300 -14.28 -2.78 1.10
N ASP A 301 -14.43 -3.38 2.29
CA ASP A 301 -15.58 -3.25 3.19
C ASP A 301 -16.95 -3.60 2.53
N GLU A 302 -18.06 -3.36 3.21
CA GLU A 302 -19.40 -3.67 2.70
C GLU A 302 -19.87 -2.70 1.61
N GLU A 303 -19.46 -1.44 1.68
CA GLU A 303 -19.83 -0.39 0.72
C GLU A 303 -19.22 -0.61 -0.65
N ARG A 304 -18.07 -1.30 -0.73
CA ARG A 304 -17.38 -1.55 -2.00
C ARG A 304 -17.13 -0.28 -2.81
N ASP A 305 -16.70 0.79 -2.15
CA ASP A 305 -16.42 2.10 -2.73
C ASP A 305 -14.99 2.57 -2.42
N LEU A 306 -14.72 3.90 -2.49
CA LEU A 306 -13.41 4.47 -2.22
C LEU A 306 -13.24 5.02 -0.79
N THR A 307 -14.25 4.90 0.07
CA THR A 307 -14.22 5.55 1.40
C THR A 307 -13.13 5.02 2.33
N ALA A 308 -12.58 3.86 2.04
CA ALA A 308 -11.42 3.33 2.75
C ALA A 308 -10.16 4.21 2.59
N TRP A 309 -10.02 4.88 1.45
CA TRP A 309 -8.82 5.67 1.08
C TRP A 309 -9.09 7.17 0.92
N LEU A 310 -10.32 7.56 0.60
CA LEU A 310 -10.74 8.94 0.29
C LEU A 310 -12.08 9.27 0.98
N GLY A 311 -12.25 8.82 2.21
CA GLY A 311 -13.50 8.95 2.96
C GLY A 311 -13.52 10.05 4.03
N ASN A 312 -12.42 10.79 4.21
CA ASN A 312 -12.34 11.88 5.17
C ASN A 312 -11.37 12.99 4.73
N ASP A 313 -11.46 14.15 5.37
CA ASP A 313 -10.68 15.34 5.03
C ASP A 313 -9.15 15.12 5.12
N LEU A 314 -8.66 14.26 6.03
CA LEU A 314 -7.23 13.95 6.18
C LEU A 314 -6.70 13.23 4.94
N GLN A 315 -7.45 12.23 4.49
CA GLN A 315 -7.13 11.45 3.29
C GLN A 315 -7.15 12.32 2.05
N GLU A 316 -8.20 13.13 1.88
CA GLU A 316 -8.35 14.02 0.73
C GLU A 316 -7.27 15.10 0.69
N ASP A 317 -6.93 15.72 1.82
CA ASP A 317 -5.87 16.75 1.88
C ASP A 317 -4.52 16.14 1.50
N ALA A 318 -4.15 15.01 2.09
CA ALA A 318 -2.89 14.32 1.78
C ALA A 318 -2.83 13.91 0.30
N PHE A 319 -3.89 13.33 -0.23
CA PHE A 319 -4.01 12.91 -1.62
C PHE A 319 -3.90 14.08 -2.60
N ASN A 320 -4.67 15.14 -2.37
CA ASN A 320 -4.65 16.33 -3.20
C ASN A 320 -3.28 17.03 -3.16
N LYS A 321 -2.66 17.11 -1.98
CA LYS A 321 -1.35 17.71 -1.82
C LYS A 321 -0.27 16.94 -2.57
N LEU A 322 -0.26 15.61 -2.45
CA LEU A 322 0.69 14.78 -3.18
C LEU A 322 0.58 15.01 -4.69
N TYR A 323 -0.61 14.82 -5.24
CA TYR A 323 -0.79 14.88 -6.70
C TYR A 323 -0.75 16.30 -7.28
N SER A 324 -0.81 17.35 -6.45
CA SER A 324 -0.51 18.71 -6.91
C SER A 324 0.94 18.88 -7.41
N LEU A 325 1.82 17.93 -7.10
CA LEU A 325 3.23 17.96 -7.47
C LEU A 325 3.52 17.28 -8.83
N THR A 326 2.54 16.63 -9.44
CA THR A 326 2.73 15.76 -10.62
C THR A 326 3.43 16.46 -11.78
N GLU A 327 2.96 17.67 -12.17
CA GLU A 327 3.58 18.42 -13.28
C GLU A 327 5.04 18.77 -13.05
N ARG A 328 5.41 18.97 -11.80
CA ARG A 328 6.81 19.29 -11.42
C ARG A 328 7.67 18.03 -11.39
N ILE A 329 7.12 16.93 -10.94
CA ILE A 329 7.78 15.62 -10.96
C ILE A 329 8.10 15.18 -12.39
N GLN A 330 7.25 15.48 -13.36
CA GLN A 330 7.50 15.19 -14.77
C GLN A 330 8.74 15.92 -15.31
N LYS A 331 9.12 17.05 -14.71
CA LYS A 331 10.30 17.84 -15.06
C LYS A 331 11.53 17.51 -14.19
N CYS A 332 11.38 16.60 -13.21
CA CYS A 332 12.43 16.27 -12.27
C CYS A 332 13.32 15.16 -12.83
N GLU A 333 14.65 15.36 -12.79
CA GLU A 333 15.65 14.37 -13.21
C GLU A 333 16.37 13.71 -12.01
N ASP A 334 16.12 14.19 -10.77
CA ASP A 334 16.72 13.61 -9.57
C ASP A 334 16.14 12.24 -9.28
N LYS A 335 16.98 11.21 -9.44
CA LYS A 335 16.57 9.80 -9.26
C LYS A 335 16.07 9.48 -7.84
N LYS A 336 16.59 10.16 -6.80
CA LYS A 336 16.15 9.94 -5.43
C LYS A 336 14.74 10.49 -5.21
N ILE A 337 14.47 11.70 -5.71
CA ILE A 337 13.14 12.31 -5.69
C ILE A 337 12.15 11.43 -6.46
N LEU A 338 12.54 10.91 -7.63
CA LEU A 338 11.67 10.03 -8.42
C LEU A 338 11.41 8.66 -7.76
N ILE A 339 12.36 8.13 -6.95
CA ILE A 339 12.13 6.93 -6.15
C ILE A 339 11.16 7.23 -5.01
N ASP A 340 11.39 8.32 -4.27
CA ASP A 340 10.50 8.73 -3.19
C ASP A 340 9.09 9.01 -3.69
N TRP A 341 8.96 9.67 -4.85
CA TRP A 341 7.67 9.90 -5.52
C TRP A 341 6.89 8.59 -5.73
N LYS A 342 7.53 7.54 -6.23
CA LYS A 342 6.89 6.25 -6.42
C LYS A 342 6.36 5.67 -5.10
N TYR A 343 7.17 5.67 -4.05
CA TYR A 343 6.81 5.03 -2.78
C TYR A 343 5.78 5.84 -1.98
N LEU A 344 5.78 7.16 -2.11
CA LEU A 344 4.80 8.02 -1.44
C LEU A 344 3.38 7.91 -2.03
N GLN A 345 3.23 7.34 -3.23
CA GLN A 345 1.93 7.19 -3.89
C GLN A 345 1.15 5.94 -3.46
N SER A 346 1.74 5.03 -2.63
CA SER A 346 1.04 3.82 -2.21
C SER A 346 -0.30 4.14 -1.52
N SER A 347 -1.35 3.44 -1.91
CA SER A 347 -2.71 3.61 -1.35
C SER A 347 -2.75 3.36 0.15
N ASP A 348 -1.87 2.50 0.68
CA ASP A 348 -1.77 2.20 2.10
C ASP A 348 -1.56 3.44 2.97
N HIS A 349 -0.78 4.41 2.48
CA HIS A 349 -0.55 5.64 3.24
C HIS A 349 -1.84 6.41 3.49
N PHE A 350 -2.76 6.41 2.54
CA PHE A 350 -4.08 7.03 2.70
C PHE A 350 -5.00 6.14 3.54
N TYR A 351 -4.95 4.82 3.37
CA TYR A 351 -5.71 3.88 4.19
C TYR A 351 -5.40 4.03 5.69
N TYR A 352 -4.13 4.21 6.07
CA TYR A 352 -3.73 4.43 7.47
C TYR A 352 -4.31 5.70 8.09
N MET A 353 -4.80 6.65 7.29
CA MET A 353 -5.49 7.87 7.73
C MET A 353 -7.02 7.69 7.83
N SER A 354 -7.55 6.51 7.53
CA SER A 354 -8.99 6.24 7.60
C SER A 354 -9.48 6.29 9.04
N THR A 355 -10.60 6.98 9.24
CA THR A 355 -11.32 7.03 10.52
C THR A 355 -12.53 6.10 10.54
N LYS A 356 -12.72 5.35 9.47
CA LYS A 356 -13.82 4.39 9.30
C LYS A 356 -13.57 3.15 10.17
N VAL A 357 -14.63 2.58 10.72
CA VAL A 357 -14.60 1.26 11.35
C VAL A 357 -14.99 0.25 10.27
N PHE A 358 -14.09 -0.63 9.94
CA PHE A 358 -14.29 -1.62 8.89
C PHE A 358 -14.98 -2.87 9.42
N SER A 359 -15.90 -3.43 8.64
CA SER A 359 -16.60 -4.67 8.96
C SER A 359 -15.85 -5.93 8.52
N ASP A 360 -14.92 -5.80 7.58
CA ASP A 360 -14.15 -6.89 6.97
C ASP A 360 -12.85 -7.26 7.72
N GLY A 361 -12.66 -6.72 8.95
CA GLY A 361 -11.56 -7.11 9.84
C GLY A 361 -10.27 -6.33 9.67
N GLU A 362 -10.31 -5.14 9.07
CA GLU A 362 -9.18 -4.20 8.99
C GLU A 362 -7.88 -4.83 8.42
N VAL A 363 -7.97 -5.59 7.34
CA VAL A 363 -6.85 -6.35 6.76
C VAL A 363 -5.63 -5.46 6.50
N HIS A 364 -5.85 -4.25 5.99
CA HIS A 364 -4.76 -3.31 5.72
C HIS A 364 -4.18 -2.67 6.99
N SER A 365 -4.90 -2.68 8.11
CA SER A 365 -4.38 -2.17 9.38
C SER A 365 -3.40 -3.14 10.05
N TYR A 366 -3.39 -4.41 9.62
CA TYR A 366 -2.58 -5.46 10.23
C TYR A 366 -1.08 -5.13 10.32
N PHE A 367 -0.54 -4.40 9.35
CA PHE A 367 0.84 -3.94 9.31
C PHE A 367 0.97 -2.41 9.41
N ASN A 368 -0.06 -1.72 9.89
CA ASN A 368 -0.04 -0.28 10.08
C ASN A 368 1.00 0.11 11.15
N PRO A 369 2.00 0.96 10.82
CA PRO A 369 3.01 1.39 11.79
C PRO A 369 2.57 2.51 12.72
N PHE A 370 1.34 3.02 12.59
CA PHE A 370 0.84 4.20 13.31
C PHE A 370 -0.20 3.80 14.35
N ASP A 371 -0.22 4.57 15.45
CA ASP A 371 -1.13 4.33 16.58
C ASP A 371 -2.54 4.94 16.33
N SER A 372 -2.64 5.89 15.40
CA SER A 372 -3.90 6.53 15.02
C SER A 372 -3.87 7.09 13.60
N PRO A 373 -5.05 7.31 12.97
CA PRO A 373 -5.16 8.00 11.68
C PRO A 373 -4.53 9.38 11.66
N TYR A 374 -4.59 10.10 12.78
CA TYR A 374 -3.98 11.43 12.92
C TYR A 374 -2.45 11.36 12.94
N ASP A 375 -1.87 10.33 13.59
CA ASP A 375 -0.42 10.12 13.57
C ASP A 375 0.06 9.78 12.18
N ALA A 376 -0.68 8.95 11.44
CA ALA A 376 -0.39 8.63 10.05
C ALA A 376 -0.40 9.89 9.19
N TYR A 377 -1.44 10.71 9.30
CA TYR A 377 -1.57 11.97 8.57
C TYR A 377 -0.43 12.94 8.88
N ILE A 378 -0.17 13.22 10.17
CA ILE A 378 0.90 14.15 10.58
C ILE A 378 2.25 13.65 10.06
N ASN A 379 2.53 12.36 10.20
CA ASN A 379 3.77 11.76 9.73
C ASN A 379 3.94 11.92 8.22
N TYR A 380 2.91 11.59 7.47
CA TYR A 380 2.90 11.71 6.02
C TYR A 380 3.08 13.16 5.55
N MET A 381 2.35 14.09 6.16
CA MET A 381 2.44 15.52 5.81
C MET A 381 3.79 16.15 6.16
N ASN A 382 4.45 15.70 7.23
CA ASN A 382 5.82 16.11 7.53
C ASN A 382 6.80 15.62 6.46
N ILE A 383 6.69 14.36 6.05
CA ILE A 383 7.50 13.78 4.96
C ILE A 383 7.23 14.54 3.65
N LEU A 384 5.96 14.76 3.32
CA LEU A 384 5.59 15.47 2.11
C LEU A 384 6.10 16.92 2.10
N SER A 385 6.15 17.57 3.27
CA SER A 385 6.72 18.91 3.42
C SER A 385 8.23 18.92 3.09
N ASP A 386 8.98 17.93 3.57
CA ASP A 386 10.40 17.79 3.23
C ASP A 386 10.60 17.44 1.74
N PHE A 387 9.78 16.54 1.23
CA PHE A 387 9.79 16.17 -0.18
C PHE A 387 9.55 17.38 -1.10
N ILE A 388 8.60 18.27 -0.74
CA ILE A 388 8.33 19.52 -1.45
C ILE A 388 9.55 20.45 -1.42
N ILE A 389 10.25 20.58 -0.29
CA ILE A 389 11.48 21.40 -0.19
C ILE A 389 12.54 20.87 -1.16
N ARG A 390 12.75 19.56 -1.19
CA ARG A 390 13.72 18.93 -2.12
C ARG A 390 13.29 19.12 -3.59
N LEU A 391 12.01 18.95 -3.88
CA LEU A 391 11.47 19.15 -5.22
C LEU A 391 11.60 20.62 -5.65
N ASN A 392 11.35 21.59 -4.75
CA ASN A 392 11.55 23.02 -5.02
C ASN A 392 13.00 23.33 -5.34
N SER A 393 13.93 22.66 -4.68
CA SER A 393 15.37 22.83 -4.95
C SER A 393 15.79 22.24 -6.31
N ALA A 394 15.17 21.12 -6.71
CA ALA A 394 15.48 20.44 -7.98
C ALA A 394 14.74 21.06 -9.17
N VAL A 395 13.48 21.47 -8.99
CA VAL A 395 12.60 22.03 -10.02
C VAL A 395 11.88 23.26 -9.44
N PRO A 396 12.54 24.43 -9.41
CA PRO A 396 11.93 25.67 -8.89
C PRO A 396 10.68 26.07 -9.68
N GLU A 397 9.64 26.46 -8.98
CA GLU A 397 8.36 26.83 -9.58
C GLU A 397 8.33 28.28 -10.07
N ASN A 398 9.12 29.14 -9.39
CA ASN A 398 9.21 30.57 -9.66
C ASN A 398 10.60 31.12 -9.31
N GLN A 399 10.85 32.41 -9.63
CA GLN A 399 12.14 33.06 -9.39
C GLN A 399 12.54 33.03 -7.89
N LYS A 400 11.60 33.17 -6.97
CA LYS A 400 11.85 33.12 -5.52
C LYS A 400 12.30 31.73 -5.07
N ASP A 401 11.68 30.68 -5.59
CA ASP A 401 12.09 29.30 -5.31
C ASP A 401 13.48 29.02 -5.91
N GLN A 402 13.81 29.63 -7.05
CA GLN A 402 15.13 29.52 -7.67
C GLN A 402 16.21 30.20 -6.81
N GLU A 403 15.90 31.36 -6.22
CA GLU A 403 16.79 32.05 -5.26
C GLU A 403 16.97 31.21 -3.99
N LEU A 404 15.90 30.62 -3.44
CA LEU A 404 15.94 29.73 -2.27
C LEU A 404 16.75 28.47 -2.55
N ALA A 405 16.56 27.85 -3.73
CA ALA A 405 17.35 26.69 -4.14
C ALA A 405 18.85 27.01 -4.26
N THR A 406 19.19 28.18 -4.79
CA THR A 406 20.57 28.65 -4.88
C THR A 406 21.19 28.87 -3.50
N LEU A 407 20.45 29.50 -2.57
CA LEU A 407 20.90 29.70 -1.19
C LEU A 407 21.06 28.35 -0.45
N ALA A 408 20.16 27.43 -0.62
CA ALA A 408 20.24 26.08 -0.04
C ALA A 408 21.49 25.32 -0.52
N ALA A 409 21.82 25.40 -1.81
CA ALA A 409 23.02 24.81 -2.36
C ALA A 409 24.31 25.43 -1.75
N ILE A 410 24.33 26.75 -1.57
CA ILE A 410 25.45 27.46 -0.91
C ILE A 410 25.61 27.02 0.54
N ILE A 411 24.50 26.89 1.28
CA ILE A 411 24.50 26.43 2.67
C ILE A 411 25.02 24.99 2.76
N PHE A 412 24.56 24.10 1.88
CA PHE A 412 25.03 22.72 1.82
C PHE A 412 26.56 22.63 1.59
N ASP A 413 27.08 23.40 0.63
CA ASP A 413 28.51 23.43 0.37
C ASP A 413 29.32 23.99 1.54
N LYS A 414 28.80 25.00 2.24
CA LYS A 414 29.41 25.54 3.46
C LYS A 414 29.42 24.55 4.61
N ASN A 415 28.34 23.85 4.83
CA ASN A 415 28.29 22.80 5.85
C ASN A 415 29.30 21.67 5.56
N LYS A 416 29.41 21.23 4.32
CA LYS A 416 30.41 20.25 3.90
C LYS A 416 31.86 20.74 4.12
N GLN A 417 32.11 22.05 3.93
CA GLN A 417 33.41 22.66 4.23
C GLN A 417 33.65 22.68 5.76
N ILE A 418 32.62 22.99 6.57
CA ILE A 418 32.69 22.98 8.02
C ILE A 418 33.03 21.58 8.53
N GLU A 419 32.32 20.55 8.10
CA GLU A 419 32.61 19.16 8.46
C GLU A 419 34.05 18.73 8.12
N LYS A 420 34.54 19.17 6.96
CA LYS A 420 35.93 18.93 6.56
C LYS A 420 36.92 19.60 7.52
N TYR A 421 36.69 20.86 7.88
CA TYR A 421 37.55 21.58 8.82
C TYR A 421 37.45 21.01 10.25
N GLU A 422 36.29 20.60 10.70
CA GLU A 422 36.12 19.94 11.99
C GLU A 422 36.90 18.61 12.03
N ALA A 423 36.85 17.82 10.97
CA ALA A 423 37.65 16.60 10.86
C ALA A 423 39.15 16.86 10.86
N GLU A 424 39.61 17.94 10.21
CA GLU A 424 41.01 18.38 10.25
C GLU A 424 41.44 18.84 11.65
N ILE A 425 40.63 19.64 12.32
CA ILE A 425 40.86 20.08 13.70
C ILE A 425 40.94 18.87 14.64
N LEU A 426 40.08 17.88 14.45
CA LEU A 426 40.09 16.64 15.26
C LEU A 426 41.37 15.83 15.04
N LYS A 427 41.88 15.78 13.81
CA LYS A 427 43.18 15.15 13.48
C LYS A 427 44.35 15.89 14.09
N LEU A 428 44.36 17.22 14.07
CA LEU A 428 45.40 18.04 14.68
C LEU A 428 45.40 17.92 16.22
N LYS A 429 44.24 17.84 16.85
CA LYS A 429 44.12 17.61 18.29
C LYS A 429 44.58 16.21 18.73
N LYS A 430 44.57 15.22 17.85
CA LYS A 430 45.02 13.84 18.11
C LYS A 430 46.50 13.59 17.75
N GLY A 431 47.20 14.59 17.23
CA GLY A 431 48.63 14.49 16.93
C GLY A 431 49.47 14.40 18.22
N PRO A 432 50.61 13.65 18.24
CA PRO A 432 51.38 13.43 19.43
C PRO A 432 52.00 14.76 19.93
N LEU A 433 51.73 15.09 21.21
CA LEU A 433 52.45 16.12 21.94
C LEU A 433 53.94 15.77 21.97
N LYS A 434 54.78 16.40 21.14
CA LYS A 434 56.21 16.36 21.31
C LYS A 434 56.57 17.11 22.58
N THR A 435 56.83 16.36 23.64
CA THR A 435 57.49 16.88 24.86
C THR A 435 58.93 17.23 24.53
N THR A 436 59.19 18.51 24.23
CA THR A 436 60.55 19.06 24.30
C THR A 436 60.81 19.49 25.73
N SER A 437 61.59 18.71 26.45
CA SER A 437 62.22 19.12 27.72
C SER A 437 63.31 20.09 27.41
N SER A 438 63.14 21.36 27.72
CA SER A 438 64.23 22.34 27.82
C SER A 438 64.28 22.86 29.24
N LYS A 439 65.42 22.62 29.88
CA LYS A 439 65.79 23.23 31.16
C LYS A 439 65.73 24.77 31.05
N ALA A 440 64.94 25.42 31.82
CA ALA A 440 64.90 26.87 31.91
C ALA A 440 65.37 27.33 33.30
N THR A 441 66.39 28.10 33.30
CA THR A 441 66.98 28.86 34.37
C THR A 441 66.00 29.94 34.91
N LYS A 442 65.85 29.96 36.21
CA LYS A 442 65.15 31.00 36.98
C LYS A 442 65.69 32.40 36.70
N LYS A 443 64.86 33.31 36.26
CA LYS A 443 65.03 34.74 36.55
C LYS A 443 63.66 35.29 36.96
N THR A 444 63.60 35.70 38.23
CA THR A 444 62.53 36.43 38.90
C THR A 444 62.47 37.87 38.41
N VAL A 445 61.37 38.33 37.86
CA VAL A 445 61.04 39.73 37.75
C VAL A 445 59.60 39.92 38.19
N THR A 446 59.45 40.59 39.31
CA THR A 446 58.22 41.13 39.86
C THR A 446 57.79 42.35 39.10
N THR A 447 56.56 42.38 38.60
CA THR A 447 55.80 43.63 38.39
C THR A 447 54.31 43.36 38.57
N LYS A 448 53.74 44.26 39.35
CA LYS A 448 52.36 44.40 39.83
C LYS A 448 51.36 44.67 38.71
N PRO A 449 50.07 44.30 38.87
CA PRO A 449 49.02 44.57 37.88
C PRO A 449 48.44 45.99 38.04
N PRO A 450 47.89 46.58 36.99
CA PRO A 450 46.95 47.67 37.13
C PRO A 450 45.50 47.18 37.11
N SER A 451 44.82 47.60 38.13
CA SER A 451 43.36 47.62 38.23
C SER A 451 42.74 48.66 37.33
N LYS A 452 41.55 48.38 36.79
CA LYS A 452 40.37 49.27 36.70
C LYS A 452 39.35 48.66 35.79
N THR A 453 38.23 48.23 36.43
CA THR A 453 36.90 48.87 36.46
C THR A 453 36.37 49.37 35.14
N VAL A 454 35.27 48.72 34.69
CA VAL A 454 34.08 49.40 34.16
C VAL A 454 32.93 48.38 34.17
N ALA A 455 32.04 48.51 35.08
CA ALA A 455 30.64 48.91 35.06
C ALA A 455 29.68 47.90 34.39
N LYS A 456 29.00 47.20 35.28
CA LYS A 456 27.70 46.55 35.07
C LYS A 456 26.64 47.54 34.62
N LYS A 457 25.90 47.25 33.56
CA LYS A 457 24.54 47.72 33.37
C LYS A 457 23.63 46.51 33.14
N ALA A 458 22.77 46.26 34.14
CA ALA A 458 21.62 45.40 34.06
C ALA A 458 20.45 46.15 33.42
N PRO A 459 19.63 45.53 32.62
CA PRO A 459 18.32 46.08 32.29
C PRO A 459 17.24 45.64 33.27
N ALA A 460 16.33 46.55 33.46
CA ALA A 460 15.29 46.65 34.48
C ALA A 460 14.23 45.56 34.40
N LYS A 461 13.70 45.20 35.56
CA LYS A 461 12.48 44.45 35.82
C LYS A 461 11.25 45.16 35.23
N ALA A 462 10.48 44.46 34.42
CA ALA A 462 9.10 44.81 34.11
C ALA A 462 8.15 43.97 34.98
N LYS A 463 7.15 44.66 35.47
CA LYS A 463 6.23 44.28 36.53
C LYS A 463 5.22 43.21 36.12
N THR A 464 4.95 42.32 37.07
CA THR A 464 3.82 41.42 37.23
C THR A 464 2.45 42.03 36.92
N SER A 465 1.62 41.34 36.14
CA SER A 465 0.16 41.51 36.18
C SER A 465 -0.53 40.15 36.27
N LYS A 466 -1.09 39.96 37.39
CA LYS A 466 -2.28 39.26 37.90
C LYS A 466 -2.89 38.15 37.05
N THR A 467 -2.79 36.96 37.59
CA THR A 467 -3.62 35.78 37.52
C THR A 467 -5.13 36.09 37.63
N VAL A 468 -5.91 35.59 36.66
CA VAL A 468 -7.37 35.46 36.83
C VAL A 468 -7.71 34.00 36.61
N GLN A 469 -8.17 33.33 37.66
CA GLN A 469 -8.80 32.02 37.61
C GLN A 469 -10.25 32.18 37.15
N PRO A 470 -10.81 31.27 36.35
CA PRO A 470 -12.26 31.19 36.18
C PRO A 470 -12.88 30.22 37.19
N LYS A 471 -13.97 30.68 37.75
CA LYS A 471 -14.83 30.04 38.72
C LYS A 471 -15.55 28.83 38.18
N THR A 472 -15.59 27.77 38.96
CA THR A 472 -16.48 26.63 38.93
C THR A 472 -17.96 27.02 38.83
N ALA A 473 -18.66 26.43 37.86
CA ALA A 473 -20.13 26.45 37.83
C ALA A 473 -20.69 25.02 37.95
N THR A 474 -21.59 24.92 38.83
CA THR A 474 -22.26 23.85 39.53
C THR A 474 -23.12 22.97 38.60
N LYS A 475 -23.16 21.67 38.90
CA LYS A 475 -24.08 20.66 38.41
C LYS A 475 -25.55 21.04 38.64
N LYS A 476 -26.40 20.84 37.61
CA LYS A 476 -27.83 20.53 37.79
C LYS A 476 -28.14 19.17 37.15
N LYS A 477 -28.49 18.26 38.04
CA LYS A 477 -29.22 17.00 37.71
C LYS A 477 -30.65 17.36 37.30
N THR A 478 -31.12 16.78 36.22
CA THR A 478 -32.54 16.63 35.96
C THR A 478 -32.85 15.19 35.59
N THR A 479 -33.58 14.55 36.45
CA THR A 479 -34.28 13.27 36.32
C THR A 479 -35.52 13.46 35.46
N ALA A 480 -35.77 12.59 34.51
CA ALA A 480 -37.13 12.31 33.98
C ALA A 480 -37.17 10.92 33.40
N LYS A 481 -37.79 10.09 34.08
CA LYS A 481 -39.05 9.32 33.97
C LYS A 481 -39.16 8.45 32.71
N LYS A 482 -39.16 7.16 33.03
CA LYS A 482 -39.80 6.04 32.29
C LYS A 482 -41.26 6.35 31.94
N ALA A 483 -41.67 5.96 30.72
CA ALA A 483 -43.02 5.51 30.47
C ALA A 483 -42.96 4.34 29.48
N ALA A 484 -43.39 3.20 29.97
CA ALA A 484 -43.72 2.01 29.21
C ALA A 484 -45.13 2.15 28.64
N ALA A 485 -45.34 1.70 27.41
CA ALA A 485 -46.67 1.33 26.96
C ALA A 485 -46.57 0.19 25.93
N THR A 486 -47.01 -0.92 26.38
CA THR A 486 -47.45 -2.15 25.70
C THR A 486 -48.74 -1.94 24.94
N LYS A 487 -48.90 -2.58 23.76
CA LYS A 487 -50.10 -3.25 23.23
C LYS A 487 -49.87 -3.64 21.78
N LYS A 488 -49.76 -4.93 21.48
CA LYS A 488 -50.78 -5.97 21.12
C LYS A 488 -51.62 -5.61 19.90
N ALA A 489 -51.35 -6.36 18.86
CA ALA A 489 -52.17 -7.46 18.34
C ALA A 489 -52.92 -7.20 17.03
N LYS A 490 -52.75 -8.12 16.13
CA LYS A 490 -53.70 -8.89 15.31
C LYS A 490 -54.07 -8.40 13.92
N THR A 491 -53.75 -9.28 13.02
CA THR A 491 -54.55 -9.89 11.93
C THR A 491 -55.04 -9.03 10.76
N LYS A 492 -54.51 -9.21 9.62
CA LYS A 492 -55.04 -10.06 8.55
C LYS A 492 -53.97 -10.33 7.52
#